data_8cdcd35a649114efe6c677ddf09b63c4
#
_entry.id   8cdcd35a649114efe6c677ddf09b63c4
#
_cell.length_a   1.000
_cell.length_b   1.000
_cell.length_c   1.000
_cell.angle_alpha   90.00
_cell.angle_beta   90.00
_cell.angle_gamma   90.00
#
_symmetry.space_group_name_H-M   'P 1'
#
loop_
_entity.id
_entity.type
_entity.pdbx_description
1 polymer ?
#
loop_
_entity_poly.entity_id
_entity_poly.type
_entity_poly.pdbx_seq_one_letter_code
_entity_poly.pdbx_strand_id
1 'polypeptide(L)'
;METRITKLLGSKYPMIQGGMAWIAESTLASAVSNAGAVGLIAGGSAPIDYLREQIRTCKEKTQNPFGVNIMLMSPNADDLAQLVIDEKVPIVTTGAGNPGKYMEAWKNAGIKVIPVVPSVALAKRMEDRK
;
A
#
# COMPACT_ATOMS: atom_id res chain seq x y z
N MET A 1 22.02 0.80 0.03
CA MET A 1 21.86 1.66 -1.18
C MET A 1 20.99 2.85 -0.82
N GLU A 2 21.46 4.06 -1.06
CA GLU A 2 20.67 5.25 -0.74
C GLU A 2 20.19 5.92 -2.04
N THR A 3 18.87 5.95 -2.24
CA THR A 3 18.22 6.56 -3.40
C THR A 3 17.05 7.43 -2.94
N ARG A 4 16.50 8.25 -3.84
CA ARG A 4 15.26 9.01 -3.55
C ARG A 4 14.12 8.08 -3.12
N ILE A 5 14.03 6.91 -3.76
CA ILE A 5 12.98 5.92 -3.46
C ILE A 5 13.20 5.30 -2.08
N THR A 6 14.41 4.88 -1.74
CA THR A 6 14.67 4.29 -0.42
C THR A 6 14.42 5.29 0.71
N LYS A 7 14.75 6.56 0.50
CA LYS A 7 14.46 7.63 1.48
C LYS A 7 12.94 7.84 1.62
N LEU A 8 12.22 7.86 0.49
CA LEU A 8 10.78 8.05 0.49
C LEU A 8 10.06 6.90 1.19
N LEU A 9 10.44 5.66 0.90
CA LEU A 9 9.81 4.46 1.43
C LEU A 9 10.28 4.06 2.82
N GLY A 10 11.45 4.53 3.23
CA GLY A 10 12.09 4.08 4.47
C GLY A 10 12.64 2.65 4.35
N SER A 11 12.97 2.20 3.14
CA SER A 11 13.47 0.86 2.85
C SER A 11 14.97 0.84 2.60
N LYS A 12 15.57 -0.35 2.71
CA LYS A 12 17.00 -0.55 2.39
C LYS A 12 17.24 -0.60 0.88
N TYR A 13 16.30 -1.19 0.14
CA TYR A 13 16.37 -1.35 -1.31
C TYR A 13 15.20 -0.66 -2.00
N PRO A 14 15.38 -0.11 -3.21
CA PRO A 14 14.33 0.55 -3.97
C PRO A 14 13.47 -0.48 -4.72
N MET A 15 12.88 -1.41 -3.97
CA MET A 15 12.05 -2.50 -4.50
C MET A 15 10.75 -2.61 -3.73
N ILE A 16 9.68 -2.89 -4.46
CA ILE A 16 8.34 -3.13 -3.91
C ILE A 16 7.84 -4.46 -4.47
N GLN A 17 7.42 -5.36 -3.61
CA GLN A 17 6.73 -6.56 -4.04
C GLN A 17 5.27 -6.22 -4.27
N GLY A 18 4.77 -6.50 -5.47
CA GLY A 18 3.38 -6.20 -5.85
C GLY A 18 2.35 -7.03 -5.09
N GLY A 19 1.14 -6.49 -5.00
CA GLY A 19 0.01 -7.22 -4.45
C GLY A 19 -0.39 -8.38 -5.37
N MET A 20 -0.60 -9.56 -4.80
CA MET A 20 -1.08 -10.75 -5.48
C MET A 20 -2.21 -11.35 -4.66
N ALA A 21 -3.43 -11.30 -5.20
CA ALA A 21 -4.62 -11.77 -4.49
C ALA A 21 -4.43 -13.18 -3.89
N TRP A 22 -4.73 -13.32 -2.60
CA TRP A 22 -4.63 -14.56 -1.82
C TRP A 22 -3.21 -15.15 -1.64
N ILE A 23 -2.19 -14.52 -2.24
CA ILE A 23 -0.78 -14.92 -2.12
C ILE A 23 0.00 -13.89 -1.30
N ALA A 24 -0.13 -12.60 -1.66
CA ALA A 24 0.52 -11.51 -0.94
C ALA A 24 -0.28 -11.18 0.32
N GLU A 25 -0.01 -11.89 1.37
CA GLU A 25 -0.57 -11.71 2.72
C GLU A 25 0.54 -11.35 3.72
N SER A 26 0.23 -11.37 5.00
CA SER A 26 1.16 -10.96 6.05
C SER A 26 2.50 -11.70 6.03
N THR A 27 2.49 -13.00 5.70
CA THR A 27 3.71 -13.81 5.67
C THR A 27 4.69 -13.32 4.60
N LEU A 28 4.22 -13.18 3.37
CA LEU A 28 5.06 -12.68 2.27
C LEU A 28 5.45 -11.21 2.49
N ALA A 29 4.48 -10.36 2.80
CA ALA A 29 4.73 -8.93 2.96
C ALA A 29 5.75 -8.65 4.06
N SER A 30 5.61 -9.29 5.22
CA SER A 30 6.57 -9.12 6.32
C SER A 30 7.96 -9.67 5.99
N ALA A 31 8.04 -10.80 5.30
CA ALA A 31 9.33 -11.37 4.88
C ALA A 31 10.06 -10.45 3.90
N VAL A 32 9.35 -9.89 2.92
CA VAL A 32 9.92 -8.91 1.97
C VAL A 32 10.40 -7.66 2.70
N SER A 33 9.59 -7.13 3.61
CA SER A 33 9.96 -5.92 4.38
C SER A 33 11.15 -6.19 5.30
N ASN A 34 11.23 -7.36 5.93
CA ASN A 34 12.38 -7.76 6.74
C ASN A 34 13.65 -7.94 5.91
N ALA A 35 13.52 -8.31 4.64
CA ALA A 35 14.65 -8.40 3.71
C ALA A 35 15.15 -7.03 3.21
N GLY A 36 14.43 -5.95 3.50
CA GLY A 36 14.84 -4.58 3.18
C GLY A 36 14.12 -3.93 1.99
N ALA A 37 13.20 -4.63 1.36
CA ALA A 37 12.30 -4.05 0.34
C ALA A 37 10.97 -3.61 0.99
N VAL A 38 9.95 -3.33 0.22
CA VAL A 38 8.60 -3.05 0.72
C VAL A 38 7.66 -4.17 0.31
N GLY A 39 7.14 -4.90 1.28
CA GLY A 39 6.11 -5.91 1.06
C GLY A 39 4.72 -5.29 1.02
N LEU A 40 3.85 -5.77 0.14
CA LEU A 40 2.47 -5.31 0.04
C LEU A 40 1.50 -6.45 0.34
N ILE A 41 0.53 -6.15 1.19
CA ILE A 41 -0.65 -7.02 1.39
C ILE A 41 -1.64 -6.71 0.26
N ALA A 42 -2.15 -7.75 -0.39
CA ALA A 42 -3.16 -7.59 -1.44
C ALA A 42 -4.54 -7.36 -0.81
N GLY A 43 -5.09 -6.18 -1.00
CA GLY A 43 -6.43 -5.82 -0.54
C GLY A 43 -7.53 -6.53 -1.32
N GLY A 44 -7.44 -6.51 -2.64
CA GLY A 44 -8.37 -7.20 -3.54
C GLY A 44 -9.83 -7.10 -3.11
N SER A 45 -10.56 -8.21 -3.25
CA SER A 45 -11.93 -8.36 -2.79
C SER A 45 -12.05 -9.17 -1.48
N ALA A 46 -10.95 -9.28 -0.74
CA ALA A 46 -10.93 -10.01 0.51
C ALA A 46 -11.79 -9.33 1.59
N PRO A 47 -12.39 -10.08 2.52
CA PRO A 47 -13.16 -9.51 3.63
C PRO A 47 -12.33 -8.55 4.48
N ILE A 48 -12.96 -7.48 4.95
CA ILE A 48 -12.28 -6.43 5.73
C ILE A 48 -11.70 -6.98 7.04
N ASP A 49 -12.40 -7.86 7.73
CA ASP A 49 -11.89 -8.45 8.97
C ASP A 49 -10.66 -9.31 8.74
N TYR A 50 -10.62 -10.06 7.62
CA TYR A 50 -9.43 -10.80 7.20
C TYR A 50 -8.26 -9.86 6.93
N LEU A 51 -8.49 -8.78 6.19
CA LEU A 51 -7.46 -7.79 5.87
C LEU A 51 -6.94 -7.08 7.13
N ARG A 52 -7.81 -6.76 8.06
CA ARG A 52 -7.41 -6.20 9.36
C ARG A 52 -6.46 -7.13 10.09
N GLU A 53 -6.79 -8.41 10.15
CA GLU A 53 -5.95 -9.42 10.77
C GLU A 53 -4.60 -9.54 10.07
N GLN A 54 -4.58 -9.55 8.74
CA GLN A 54 -3.34 -9.59 7.97
C GLN A 54 -2.45 -8.37 8.24
N ILE A 55 -3.02 -7.17 8.31
CA ILE A 55 -2.28 -5.94 8.65
C ILE A 55 -1.68 -6.04 10.05
N ARG A 56 -2.47 -6.44 11.03
CA ARG A 56 -2.01 -6.58 12.41
C ARG A 56 -0.92 -7.63 12.57
N THR A 57 -1.09 -8.78 11.93
CA THR A 57 -0.08 -9.84 11.91
C THR A 57 1.22 -9.36 11.25
N CYS A 58 1.13 -8.61 10.16
CA CYS A 58 2.30 -8.04 9.50
C CYS A 58 3.06 -7.09 10.44
N LYS A 59 2.35 -6.25 11.18
CA LYS A 59 2.95 -5.35 12.18
C LYS A 59 3.70 -6.11 13.29
N GLU A 60 3.20 -7.27 13.69
CA GLU A 60 3.88 -8.11 14.67
C GLU A 60 5.15 -8.76 14.13
N LYS A 61 5.16 -9.08 12.82
CA LYS A 61 6.26 -9.80 12.17
C LYS A 61 7.38 -8.92 11.65
N THR A 62 7.13 -7.62 11.46
CA THR A 62 8.14 -6.69 10.94
C THR A 62 8.06 -5.33 11.62
N GLN A 63 9.22 -4.72 11.85
CA GLN A 63 9.37 -3.32 12.27
C GLN A 63 9.61 -2.40 11.06
N ASN A 64 9.79 -2.97 9.88
CA ASN A 64 10.07 -2.23 8.65
C ASN A 64 8.78 -1.82 7.94
N PRO A 65 8.83 -0.79 7.09
CA PRO A 65 7.65 -0.36 6.32
C PRO A 65 7.10 -1.47 5.44
N PHE A 66 5.80 -1.60 5.43
CA PHE A 66 5.03 -2.41 4.50
C PHE A 66 3.85 -1.60 3.99
N GLY A 67 3.13 -2.10 3.03
CA GLY A 67 1.97 -1.43 2.49
C GLY A 67 0.82 -2.35 2.19
N VAL A 68 -0.27 -1.74 1.73
CA VAL A 68 -1.48 -2.43 1.27
C VAL A 68 -1.79 -1.95 -0.14
N ASN A 69 -2.04 -2.90 -1.04
CA ASN A 69 -2.53 -2.58 -2.38
C ASN A 69 -4.06 -2.55 -2.40
N ILE A 70 -4.62 -1.47 -2.88
CA ILE A 70 -6.07 -1.27 -3.01
C ILE A 70 -6.46 -1.28 -4.49
N MET A 71 -7.32 -2.22 -4.86
CA MET A 71 -7.97 -2.22 -6.17
C MET A 71 -9.20 -1.31 -6.09
N LEU A 72 -9.13 -0.14 -6.71
CA LEU A 72 -10.15 0.91 -6.55
C LEU A 72 -11.52 0.55 -7.12
N MET A 73 -11.57 -0.42 -8.03
CA MET A 73 -12.84 -0.95 -8.55
C MET A 73 -13.46 -2.04 -7.67
N SER A 74 -12.78 -2.47 -6.62
CA SER A 74 -13.30 -3.48 -5.71
C SER A 74 -14.49 -2.93 -4.90
N PRO A 75 -15.52 -3.75 -4.62
CA PRO A 75 -16.65 -3.33 -3.79
C PRO A 75 -16.26 -2.89 -2.37
N ASN A 76 -15.15 -3.39 -1.84
CA ASN A 76 -14.67 -3.07 -0.50
C ASN A 76 -13.67 -1.90 -0.48
N ALA A 77 -13.51 -1.17 -1.59
CA ALA A 77 -12.47 -0.12 -1.67
C ALA A 77 -12.65 0.98 -0.62
N ASP A 78 -13.88 1.45 -0.39
CA ASP A 78 -14.13 2.48 0.63
C ASP A 78 -13.80 2.00 2.04
N ASP A 79 -14.20 0.79 2.39
CA ASP A 79 -13.94 0.20 3.71
C ASP A 79 -12.44 -0.05 3.90
N LEU A 80 -11.75 -0.51 2.86
CA LEU A 80 -10.30 -0.72 2.91
C LEU A 80 -9.53 0.60 2.98
N ALA A 81 -10.01 1.64 2.29
CA ALA A 81 -9.43 2.97 2.37
C ALA A 81 -9.46 3.54 3.79
N GLN A 82 -10.53 3.27 4.53
CA GLN A 82 -10.64 3.64 5.94
C GLN A 82 -9.79 2.73 6.84
N LEU A 83 -9.79 1.43 6.57
CA LEU A 83 -9.02 0.46 7.35
C LEU A 83 -7.52 0.80 7.40
N VAL A 84 -6.94 1.20 6.27
CA VAL A 84 -5.50 1.54 6.24
C VAL A 84 -5.19 2.79 7.08
N ILE A 85 -6.15 3.69 7.25
CA ILE A 85 -6.02 4.83 8.17
C ILE A 85 -6.11 4.33 9.62
N ASP A 86 -7.14 3.57 9.94
CA ASP A 86 -7.39 3.08 11.30
C ASP A 86 -6.24 2.23 11.83
N GLU A 87 -5.69 1.39 10.99
CA GLU A 87 -4.57 0.51 11.32
C GLU A 87 -3.19 1.15 11.10
N LYS A 88 -3.14 2.43 10.71
CA LYS A 88 -1.88 3.19 10.52
C LYS A 88 -0.90 2.51 9.57
N VAL A 89 -1.39 2.05 8.44
CA VAL A 89 -0.55 1.48 7.39
C VAL A 89 0.31 2.58 6.77
N PRO A 90 1.63 2.41 6.66
CA PRO A 90 2.50 3.51 6.21
C PRO A 90 2.45 3.77 4.70
N ILE A 91 2.14 2.77 3.89
CA ILE A 91 2.21 2.86 2.43
C ILE A 91 0.96 2.22 1.81
N VAL A 92 0.37 2.91 0.85
CA VAL A 92 -0.74 2.40 0.04
C VAL A 92 -0.37 2.49 -1.43
N THR A 93 -0.56 1.40 -2.15
CA THR A 93 -0.55 1.41 -3.61
C THR A 93 -1.96 1.27 -4.12
N THR A 94 -2.28 1.88 -5.24
CA THR A 94 -3.60 1.78 -5.84
C THR A 94 -3.53 1.35 -7.30
N GLY A 95 -4.51 0.60 -7.74
CA GLY A 95 -4.70 0.24 -9.14
C GLY A 95 -6.17 0.28 -9.54
N ALA A 96 -6.42 0.14 -10.82
CA ALA A 96 -7.76 0.07 -11.40
C ALA A 96 -8.65 1.28 -11.04
N GLY A 97 -8.15 2.49 -11.22
CA GLY A 97 -8.93 3.70 -11.00
C GLY A 97 -8.11 4.90 -10.53
N ASN A 98 -8.83 5.92 -10.09
CA ASN A 98 -8.27 7.19 -9.62
C ASN A 98 -8.46 7.29 -8.10
N PRO A 99 -7.37 7.39 -7.30
CA PRO A 99 -7.46 7.45 -5.85
C PRO A 99 -7.91 8.83 -5.31
N GLY A 100 -8.23 9.78 -6.17
CA GLY A 100 -8.44 11.20 -5.80
C GLY A 100 -9.37 11.41 -4.61
N LYS A 101 -10.45 10.63 -4.50
CA LYS A 101 -11.42 10.81 -3.41
C LYS A 101 -10.87 10.42 -2.02
N TYR A 102 -9.78 9.65 -1.96
CA TYR A 102 -9.16 9.23 -0.70
C TYR A 102 -7.90 10.03 -0.33
N MET A 103 -7.35 10.77 -1.29
CA MET A 103 -6.01 11.37 -1.15
C MET A 103 -5.89 12.33 0.04
N GLU A 104 -6.88 13.17 0.28
CA GLU A 104 -6.84 14.11 1.40
C GLU A 104 -6.77 13.38 2.74
N ALA A 105 -7.64 12.39 2.94
CA ALA A 105 -7.67 11.63 4.19
C ALA A 105 -6.38 10.83 4.39
N TRP A 106 -5.85 10.21 3.34
CA TRP A 106 -4.59 9.47 3.42
C TRP A 106 -3.39 10.36 3.71
N LYS A 107 -3.32 11.54 3.08
CA LYS A 107 -2.26 12.52 3.38
C LYS A 107 -2.34 13.01 4.82
N ASN A 108 -3.52 13.32 5.30
CA ASN A 108 -3.72 13.75 6.69
C ASN A 108 -3.32 12.68 7.69
N ALA A 109 -3.46 11.41 7.31
CA ALA A 109 -3.02 10.27 8.11
C ALA A 109 -1.52 9.95 7.97
N GLY A 110 -0.78 10.69 7.14
CA GLY A 110 0.65 10.47 6.91
C GLY A 110 0.98 9.26 6.03
N ILE A 111 0.00 8.74 5.28
CA ILE A 111 0.18 7.60 4.38
C ILE A 111 0.85 8.04 3.08
N LYS A 112 1.88 7.31 2.67
CA LYS A 112 2.51 7.48 1.35
C LYS A 112 1.71 6.71 0.32
N VAL A 113 1.22 7.42 -0.70
CA VAL A 113 0.35 6.84 -1.73
C VAL A 113 1.11 6.71 -3.05
N ILE A 114 1.09 5.53 -3.62
CA ILE A 114 1.77 5.22 -4.88
C ILE A 114 0.74 4.68 -5.87
N PRO A 115 0.13 5.54 -6.69
CA PRO A 115 -0.80 5.07 -7.72
C PRO A 115 -0.08 4.29 -8.81
N VAL A 116 -0.59 3.10 -9.12
CA VAL A 116 -0.17 2.35 -10.30
C VAL A 116 -1.05 2.78 -11.47
N VAL A 117 -0.43 3.26 -12.52
CA VAL A 117 -1.12 3.90 -13.64
C VAL A 117 -0.70 3.33 -14.99
N PRO A 118 -1.60 3.24 -15.98
CA PRO A 118 -1.32 2.61 -17.26
C PRO A 118 -0.65 3.53 -18.28
N SER A 119 -0.50 4.84 -17.99
CA SER A 119 0.03 5.78 -18.96
C SER A 119 0.78 6.94 -18.33
N VAL A 120 1.68 7.53 -19.11
CA VAL A 120 2.41 8.74 -18.71
C VAL A 120 1.46 9.91 -18.43
N ALA A 121 0.41 10.04 -19.25
CA ALA A 121 -0.58 11.11 -19.06
C ALA A 121 -1.28 11.01 -17.72
N LEU A 122 -1.65 9.79 -17.29
CA LEU A 122 -2.27 9.58 -15.98
C LEU A 122 -1.26 9.78 -14.84
N ALA A 123 -0.01 9.37 -15.04
CA ALA A 123 1.05 9.62 -14.05
C ALA A 123 1.21 11.12 -13.77
N LYS A 124 1.26 11.95 -14.79
CA LYS A 124 1.33 13.41 -14.66
C LYS A 124 0.13 13.97 -13.90
N ARG A 125 -1.09 13.49 -14.23
CA ARG A 125 -2.31 13.92 -13.50
C ARG A 125 -2.27 13.53 -12.03
N MET A 126 -1.71 12.38 -11.69
CA MET A 126 -1.58 11.95 -10.29
C MET A 126 -0.55 12.82 -9.55
N GLU A 127 0.54 13.19 -10.22
CA GLU A 127 1.54 14.09 -9.65
C GLU A 127 0.96 15.48 -9.32
N ASP A 128 0.12 16.03 -10.20
CA ASP A 128 -0.53 17.33 -10.01
C ASP A 128 -1.54 17.37 -8.85
N ARG A 129 -1.93 16.21 -8.33
CA ARG A 129 -2.90 16.08 -7.22
C ARG A 129 -2.26 15.88 -5.85
N LYS A 130 -1.02 16.30 -5.71
CA LYS A 130 -0.29 16.24 -4.42
C LYS A 130 -0.96 17.06 -3.32
#